data_1c672b710a062416b71985ef4dac8eed
#
_entry.id   1c672b710a062416b71985ef4dac8eed
#
_cell.length_a   1.000
_cell.length_b   1.000
_cell.length_c   1.000
_cell.angle_alpha   90.00
_cell.angle_beta   90.00
_cell.angle_gamma   90.00
#
_symmetry.space_group_name_H-M   'P 1'
#
loop_
_entity.id
_entity.type
_entity.pdbx_description
1 polymer ?
#
loop_
_entity_poly.entity_id
_entity_poly.type
_entity_poly.pdbx_seq_one_letter_code
_entity_poly.pdbx_strand_id
1 'polypeptide(L)'
;HAIGLDIKQNLPDKVVLYLSSEKFIQQFVSAAKAQNKTDFGNFYQMVDVLIIDDIQFLSGKAATQDMFFHIFDHLHQNGKQIILTSDKAPADIQDIQERIVSRFKWGLSAEVKSPDFDTRKKIIVDKLHRDGIVLKDDMVDFLAGEVKSNVRELIGVINSVIAHSMISKSDLSLDLLKETINKIAANQKKTINIPYIQEVVCEYFGIQREQLLSKTRKREIALPRQLAMYFAKEYTNATFTKIGEEMGGKDHSTVMYACETIRDVSKIDKELKKYLKEIKDKIFE
;
A
#
# COMPACT_ATOMS: atom_id res chain seq x y z
N HIS A 1 9.25 11.18 -10.70
CA HIS A 1 9.30 12.66 -10.81
C HIS A 1 10.71 13.18 -11.10
N ALA A 2 11.74 12.84 -10.28
CA ALA A 2 13.09 13.39 -10.39
C ALA A 2 13.68 13.24 -11.80
N ILE A 3 13.62 12.04 -12.37
CA ILE A 3 14.13 11.77 -13.72
C ILE A 3 13.41 12.64 -14.76
N GLY A 4 12.09 12.78 -14.68
CA GLY A 4 11.31 13.59 -15.62
C GLY A 4 11.65 15.09 -15.53
N LEU A 5 11.89 15.59 -14.31
CA LEU A 5 12.34 16.96 -14.09
C LEU A 5 13.74 17.19 -14.64
N ASP A 6 14.67 16.27 -14.39
CA ASP A 6 16.04 16.34 -14.90
C ASP A 6 16.08 16.34 -16.43
N ILE A 7 15.30 15.44 -17.06
CA ILE A 7 15.16 15.43 -18.53
C ILE A 7 14.64 16.77 -19.03
N LYS A 8 13.61 17.33 -18.38
CA LYS A 8 13.01 18.58 -18.81
C LYS A 8 13.94 19.80 -18.63
N GLN A 9 14.83 19.74 -17.63
CA GLN A 9 15.87 20.78 -17.43
C GLN A 9 16.97 20.69 -18.46
N ASN A 10 17.44 19.47 -18.76
CA ASN A 10 18.57 19.26 -19.67
C ASN A 10 18.16 19.20 -21.15
N LEU A 11 16.91 18.82 -21.44
CA LEU A 11 16.36 18.64 -22.79
C LEU A 11 14.97 19.30 -22.87
N PRO A 12 14.87 20.65 -22.86
CA PRO A 12 13.61 21.38 -22.71
C PRO A 12 12.63 21.13 -23.88
N ASP A 13 13.11 20.78 -25.05
CA ASP A 13 12.29 20.50 -26.23
C ASP A 13 11.60 19.14 -26.20
N LYS A 14 12.01 18.26 -25.30
CA LYS A 14 11.40 16.92 -25.17
C LYS A 14 10.03 16.98 -24.50
N VAL A 15 9.08 16.27 -25.07
CA VAL A 15 7.75 16.09 -24.50
C VAL A 15 7.81 14.96 -23.46
N VAL A 16 7.79 15.32 -22.17
CA VAL A 16 7.83 14.38 -21.06
C VAL A 16 6.44 14.27 -20.46
N LEU A 17 5.88 13.06 -20.46
CA LEU A 17 4.59 12.75 -19.84
C LEU A 17 4.80 11.85 -18.62
N TYR A 18 4.37 12.32 -17.45
CA TYR A 18 4.34 11.55 -16.20
C TYR A 18 2.90 11.34 -15.74
N LEU A 19 2.54 10.10 -15.41
CA LEU A 19 1.25 9.77 -14.84
C LEU A 19 1.33 8.47 -14.02
N SER A 20 0.34 8.26 -13.13
CA SER A 20 0.16 6.96 -12.48
C SER A 20 -0.58 5.98 -13.40
N SER A 21 -0.37 4.68 -13.21
CA SER A 21 -1.14 3.64 -13.92
C SER A 21 -2.65 3.79 -13.71
N GLU A 22 -3.08 4.22 -12.52
CA GLU A 22 -4.50 4.45 -12.25
C GLU A 22 -5.09 5.53 -13.15
N LYS A 23 -4.36 6.64 -13.33
CA LYS A 23 -4.78 7.72 -14.23
C LYS A 23 -4.80 7.26 -15.69
N PHE A 24 -3.81 6.47 -16.11
CA PHE A 24 -3.79 5.85 -17.43
C PHE A 24 -5.03 4.98 -17.66
N ILE A 25 -5.36 4.11 -16.69
CA ILE A 25 -6.54 3.24 -16.73
C ILE A 25 -7.83 4.08 -16.82
N GLN A 26 -7.98 5.10 -15.98
CA GLN A 26 -9.16 5.96 -15.99
C GLN A 26 -9.36 6.65 -17.34
N GLN A 27 -8.28 7.20 -17.91
CA GLN A 27 -8.31 7.84 -19.22
C GLN A 27 -8.65 6.85 -20.32
N PHE A 28 -8.07 5.65 -20.31
CA PHE A 28 -8.39 4.60 -21.28
C PHE A 28 -9.85 4.16 -21.20
N VAL A 29 -10.37 3.94 -19.98
CA VAL A 29 -11.79 3.56 -19.79
C VAL A 29 -12.71 4.66 -20.30
N SER A 30 -12.40 5.91 -20.06
CA SER A 30 -13.16 7.05 -20.56
C SER A 30 -13.15 7.11 -22.10
N ALA A 31 -11.97 6.97 -22.71
CA ALA A 31 -11.80 6.92 -24.16
C ALA A 31 -12.54 5.71 -24.79
N ALA A 32 -12.50 4.56 -24.12
CA ALA A 32 -13.22 3.36 -24.57
C ALA A 32 -14.74 3.56 -24.55
N LYS A 33 -15.30 4.19 -23.51
CA LYS A 33 -16.72 4.54 -23.42
C LYS A 33 -17.14 5.57 -24.48
N ALA A 34 -16.25 6.52 -24.78
CA ALA A 34 -16.46 7.52 -25.82
C ALA A 34 -16.17 7.02 -27.24
N GLN A 35 -15.83 5.73 -27.41
CA GLN A 35 -15.42 5.12 -28.70
C GLN A 35 -14.20 5.80 -29.35
N ASN A 36 -13.35 6.41 -28.57
CA ASN A 36 -12.19 7.21 -29.01
C ASN A 36 -10.84 6.60 -28.60
N LYS A 37 -10.72 5.27 -28.73
CA LYS A 37 -9.48 4.55 -28.35
C LYS A 37 -8.28 4.92 -29.24
N THR A 38 -8.54 5.25 -30.49
CA THR A 38 -7.50 5.61 -31.46
C THR A 38 -6.80 6.90 -31.08
N ASP A 39 -7.58 7.96 -30.77
CA ASP A 39 -7.00 9.24 -30.34
C ASP A 39 -6.26 9.13 -29.00
N PHE A 40 -6.77 8.29 -28.09
CA PHE A 40 -6.07 7.96 -26.87
C PHE A 40 -4.68 7.34 -27.17
N GLY A 41 -4.61 6.35 -28.04
CA GLY A 41 -3.34 5.74 -28.46
C GLY A 41 -2.39 6.75 -29.10
N ASN A 42 -2.90 7.54 -30.07
CA ASN A 42 -2.13 8.55 -30.77
C ASN A 42 -1.55 9.61 -29.81
N PHE A 43 -2.33 10.07 -28.83
CA PHE A 43 -1.85 11.02 -27.83
C PHE A 43 -0.59 10.50 -27.11
N TYR A 44 -0.63 9.26 -26.61
CA TYR A 44 0.51 8.67 -25.90
C TYR A 44 1.71 8.37 -26.80
N GLN A 45 1.48 8.17 -28.10
CA GLN A 45 2.55 7.92 -29.09
C GLN A 45 3.32 9.19 -29.50
N MET A 46 2.78 10.37 -29.21
CA MET A 46 3.41 11.65 -29.52
C MET A 46 4.48 12.09 -28.53
N VAL A 47 4.59 11.44 -27.36
CA VAL A 47 5.56 11.83 -26.34
C VAL A 47 6.96 11.34 -26.65
N ASP A 48 7.99 12.06 -26.17
CA ASP A 48 9.37 11.63 -26.27
C ASP A 48 9.79 10.77 -25.07
N VAL A 49 9.18 11.03 -23.90
CA VAL A 49 9.44 10.30 -22.67
C VAL A 49 8.12 10.01 -21.97
N LEU A 50 7.82 8.74 -21.79
CA LEU A 50 6.66 8.25 -21.07
C LEU A 50 7.09 7.69 -19.71
N ILE A 51 6.58 8.26 -18.62
CA ILE A 51 6.84 7.79 -17.26
C ILE A 51 5.52 7.33 -16.65
N ILE A 52 5.40 6.03 -16.35
CA ILE A 52 4.22 5.48 -15.70
C ILE A 52 4.60 4.91 -14.33
N ASP A 53 3.94 5.43 -13.31
CA ASP A 53 4.15 5.05 -11.92
C ASP A 53 3.20 3.93 -11.51
N ASP A 54 3.73 2.98 -10.69
CA ASP A 54 2.96 1.87 -10.12
C ASP A 54 2.30 0.95 -11.16
N ILE A 55 3.10 0.42 -12.10
CA ILE A 55 2.62 -0.39 -13.23
C ILE A 55 1.88 -1.68 -12.79
N GLN A 56 2.08 -2.16 -11.57
CA GLN A 56 1.37 -3.32 -11.01
C GLN A 56 -0.16 -3.14 -10.98
N PHE A 57 -0.68 -1.91 -10.98
CA PHE A 57 -2.13 -1.66 -11.05
C PHE A 57 -2.77 -1.99 -12.40
N LEU A 58 -1.99 -2.31 -13.45
CA LEU A 58 -2.51 -2.89 -14.68
C LEU A 58 -2.95 -4.36 -14.53
N SER A 59 -2.59 -5.00 -13.43
CA SER A 59 -2.97 -6.38 -13.10
C SER A 59 -4.47 -6.60 -13.27
N GLY A 60 -4.85 -7.71 -13.94
CA GLY A 60 -6.24 -8.07 -14.18
C GLY A 60 -7.02 -7.20 -15.19
N LYS A 61 -6.39 -6.21 -15.85
CA LYS A 61 -7.07 -5.27 -16.76
C LYS A 61 -6.70 -5.51 -18.23
N ALA A 62 -7.09 -6.66 -18.77
CA ALA A 62 -6.65 -7.15 -20.09
C ALA A 62 -6.74 -6.10 -21.20
N ALA A 63 -7.88 -5.42 -21.37
CA ALA A 63 -8.05 -4.41 -22.43
C ALA A 63 -7.13 -3.20 -22.28
N THR A 64 -6.83 -2.79 -21.03
CA THR A 64 -5.88 -1.71 -20.75
C THR A 64 -4.46 -2.17 -21.01
N GLN A 65 -4.14 -3.42 -20.66
CA GLN A 65 -2.85 -4.03 -20.94
C GLN A 65 -2.59 -4.10 -22.46
N ASP A 66 -3.59 -4.45 -23.26
CA ASP A 66 -3.47 -4.47 -24.73
C ASP A 66 -3.15 -3.07 -25.28
N MET A 67 -3.84 -2.05 -24.83
CA MET A 67 -3.59 -0.67 -25.24
C MET A 67 -2.19 -0.21 -24.82
N PHE A 68 -1.82 -0.50 -23.56
CA PHE A 68 -0.47 -0.18 -23.06
C PHE A 68 0.62 -0.85 -23.90
N PHE A 69 0.43 -2.12 -24.25
CA PHE A 69 1.36 -2.88 -25.08
C PHE A 69 1.58 -2.19 -26.44
N HIS A 70 0.50 -1.76 -27.12
CA HIS A 70 0.61 -1.06 -28.39
C HIS A 70 1.33 0.27 -28.28
N ILE A 71 1.07 1.04 -27.22
CA ILE A 71 1.77 2.31 -26.95
C ILE A 71 3.25 2.03 -26.67
N PHE A 72 3.55 1.04 -25.83
CA PHE A 72 4.90 0.65 -25.49
C PHE A 72 5.70 0.27 -26.74
N ASP A 73 5.16 -0.62 -27.57
CA ASP A 73 5.83 -1.07 -28.79
C ASP A 73 6.08 0.09 -29.75
N HIS A 74 5.12 0.99 -29.94
CA HIS A 74 5.30 2.15 -30.80
C HIS A 74 6.44 3.07 -30.29
N LEU A 75 6.42 3.42 -29.01
CA LEU A 75 7.44 4.27 -28.43
C LEU A 75 8.83 3.62 -28.50
N HIS A 76 8.91 2.35 -28.17
CA HIS A 76 10.16 1.60 -28.21
C HIS A 76 10.76 1.53 -29.64
N GLN A 77 9.93 1.20 -30.64
CA GLN A 77 10.37 1.13 -32.06
C GLN A 77 10.83 2.48 -32.60
N ASN A 78 10.29 3.56 -32.07
CA ASN A 78 10.67 4.94 -32.47
C ASN A 78 11.80 5.53 -31.59
N GLY A 79 12.48 4.71 -30.79
CA GLY A 79 13.61 5.15 -29.96
C GLY A 79 13.22 6.15 -28.86
N LYS A 80 11.95 6.16 -28.45
CA LYS A 80 11.47 6.98 -27.35
C LYS A 80 11.80 6.36 -26.00
N GLN A 81 11.91 7.17 -24.95
CA GLN A 81 12.22 6.69 -23.60
C GLN A 81 10.95 6.29 -22.86
N ILE A 82 10.97 5.10 -22.25
CA ILE A 82 9.92 4.62 -21.37
C ILE A 82 10.52 4.37 -19.98
N ILE A 83 9.87 4.86 -18.93
CA ILE A 83 10.29 4.66 -17.54
C ILE A 83 9.07 4.15 -16.78
N LEU A 84 9.22 3.00 -16.14
CA LEU A 84 8.16 2.36 -15.39
C LEU A 84 8.62 2.17 -13.95
N THR A 85 7.73 2.33 -12.99
CA THR A 85 7.98 1.96 -11.61
C THR A 85 7.04 0.85 -11.16
N SER A 86 7.46 0.06 -10.19
CA SER A 86 6.66 -1.00 -9.59
C SER A 86 7.14 -1.29 -8.17
N ASP A 87 6.22 -1.73 -7.31
CA ASP A 87 6.52 -2.28 -5.98
C ASP A 87 6.98 -3.75 -6.02
N LYS A 88 6.92 -4.38 -7.21
CA LYS A 88 7.27 -5.79 -7.44
C LYS A 88 8.21 -5.91 -8.64
N ALA A 89 9.04 -6.94 -8.62
CA ALA A 89 9.79 -7.29 -9.81
C ALA A 89 8.84 -7.69 -10.96
N PRO A 90 9.20 -7.42 -12.23
CA PRO A 90 8.32 -7.73 -13.37
C PRO A 90 7.80 -9.18 -13.42
N ALA A 91 8.59 -10.14 -12.92
CA ALA A 91 8.22 -11.56 -12.87
C ALA A 91 7.16 -11.89 -11.79
N ASP A 92 7.05 -11.03 -10.76
CA ASP A 92 6.19 -11.25 -9.60
C ASP A 92 4.84 -10.55 -9.70
N ILE A 93 4.62 -9.78 -10.78
CA ILE A 93 3.33 -9.12 -11.01
C ILE A 93 2.36 -10.15 -11.56
N GLN A 94 1.34 -10.48 -10.76
CA GLN A 94 0.29 -11.43 -11.15
C GLN A 94 -0.69 -10.81 -12.14
N ASP A 95 -1.39 -11.66 -12.93
CA ASP A 95 -2.44 -11.25 -13.87
C ASP A 95 -2.01 -10.17 -14.89
N ILE A 96 -0.75 -10.19 -15.27
CA ILE A 96 -0.19 -9.42 -16.39
C ILE A 96 0.17 -10.39 -17.53
N GLN A 97 -0.13 -9.99 -18.75
CA GLN A 97 0.16 -10.77 -19.96
C GLN A 97 1.66 -10.96 -20.13
N GLU A 98 2.09 -12.19 -20.46
CA GLU A 98 3.52 -12.54 -20.62
C GLU A 98 4.27 -11.64 -21.62
N ARG A 99 3.59 -11.20 -22.69
CA ARG A 99 4.18 -10.27 -23.66
C ARG A 99 4.56 -8.92 -23.05
N ILE A 100 3.82 -8.44 -22.05
CA ILE A 100 4.13 -7.19 -21.32
C ILE A 100 5.27 -7.43 -20.35
N VAL A 101 5.25 -8.54 -19.61
CA VAL A 101 6.34 -8.93 -18.71
C VAL A 101 7.67 -9.03 -19.49
N SER A 102 7.62 -9.60 -20.69
CA SER A 102 8.78 -9.67 -21.58
C SER A 102 9.31 -8.28 -21.94
N ARG A 103 8.45 -7.31 -22.21
CA ARG A 103 8.83 -5.92 -22.48
C ARG A 103 9.47 -5.24 -21.27
N PHE A 104 8.94 -5.48 -20.08
CA PHE A 104 9.52 -4.94 -18.84
C PHE A 104 10.94 -5.44 -18.58
N LYS A 105 11.25 -6.66 -19.02
CA LYS A 105 12.60 -7.24 -18.90
C LYS A 105 13.60 -6.74 -19.97
N TRP A 106 13.15 -6.04 -21.00
CA TRP A 106 14.01 -5.60 -22.10
C TRP A 106 14.93 -4.43 -21.75
N GLY A 107 14.61 -3.66 -20.74
CA GLY A 107 15.36 -2.48 -20.35
C GLY A 107 16.28 -2.70 -19.15
N LEU A 108 16.84 -1.59 -18.68
CA LEU A 108 17.55 -1.56 -17.41
C LEU A 108 16.54 -1.62 -16.26
N SER A 109 16.63 -2.66 -15.45
CA SER A 109 15.92 -2.76 -14.19
C SER A 109 16.86 -2.43 -13.04
N ALA A 110 16.45 -1.51 -12.18
CA ALA A 110 17.18 -1.11 -10.97
C ALA A 110 16.28 -1.18 -9.76
N GLU A 111 16.75 -1.85 -8.72
CA GLU A 111 16.08 -1.88 -7.43
C GLU A 111 16.43 -0.61 -6.63
N VAL A 112 15.40 0.11 -6.18
CA VAL A 112 15.54 1.24 -5.25
C VAL A 112 15.34 0.72 -3.83
N LYS A 113 16.45 0.51 -3.12
CA LYS A 113 16.45 0.04 -1.74
C LYS A 113 16.04 1.14 -0.76
N SER A 114 15.63 0.73 0.44
CA SER A 114 15.44 1.67 1.55
C SER A 114 16.75 2.42 1.83
N PRO A 115 16.69 3.74 2.12
CA PRO A 115 17.88 4.55 2.33
C PRO A 115 18.64 4.09 3.59
N ASP A 116 19.97 4.14 3.53
CA ASP A 116 20.83 3.97 4.69
C ASP A 116 20.72 5.16 5.66
N PHE A 117 21.39 5.08 6.79
CA PHE A 117 21.33 6.11 7.84
C PHE A 117 21.76 7.50 7.33
N ASP A 118 22.86 7.58 6.58
CA ASP A 118 23.40 8.85 6.08
C ASP A 118 22.49 9.47 5.01
N THR A 119 21.91 8.64 4.16
CA THR A 119 20.91 9.08 3.17
C THR A 119 19.64 9.59 3.87
N ARG A 120 19.17 8.90 4.92
CA ARG A 120 18.03 9.40 5.71
C ARG A 120 18.32 10.75 6.36
N LYS A 121 19.52 10.95 6.93
CA LYS A 121 19.94 12.26 7.48
C LYS A 121 19.86 13.34 6.40
N LYS A 122 20.42 13.11 5.23
CA LYS A 122 20.35 14.06 4.11
C LYS A 122 18.90 14.39 3.72
N ILE A 123 18.04 13.37 3.61
CA ILE A 123 16.61 13.56 3.31
C ILE A 123 15.93 14.44 4.37
N ILE A 124 16.20 14.21 5.66
CA ILE A 124 15.66 15.01 6.76
C ILE A 124 16.13 16.47 6.63
N VAL A 125 17.42 16.69 6.48
CA VAL A 125 18.00 18.05 6.37
C VAL A 125 17.45 18.78 5.17
N ASP A 126 17.41 18.15 3.99
CA ASP A 126 16.86 18.73 2.77
C ASP A 126 15.38 19.10 2.92
N LYS A 127 14.59 18.23 3.55
CA LYS A 127 13.16 18.49 3.80
C LYS A 127 12.98 19.68 4.74
N LEU A 128 13.70 19.70 5.86
CA LEU A 128 13.63 20.78 6.84
C LEU A 128 14.09 22.12 6.26
N HIS A 129 15.17 22.12 5.47
CA HIS A 129 15.66 23.31 4.80
C HIS A 129 14.62 23.91 3.85
N ARG A 130 13.93 23.06 3.06
CA ARG A 130 12.83 23.51 2.17
C ARG A 130 11.66 24.10 2.96
N ASP A 131 11.41 23.60 4.16
CA ASP A 131 10.32 24.06 5.03
C ASP A 131 10.76 25.28 5.88
N GLY A 132 12.01 25.75 5.74
CA GLY A 132 12.56 26.88 6.51
C GLY A 132 12.79 26.58 8.00
N ILE A 133 13.00 25.30 8.34
CA ILE A 133 13.14 24.82 9.71
C ILE A 133 14.55 24.32 9.95
N VAL A 134 15.09 24.64 11.12
CA VAL A 134 16.40 24.15 11.57
C VAL A 134 16.21 23.26 12.79
N LEU A 135 16.66 22.01 12.69
CA LEU A 135 16.77 21.10 13.83
C LEU A 135 18.23 20.96 14.25
N LYS A 136 18.45 20.65 15.52
CA LYS A 136 19.78 20.30 16.02
C LYS A 136 20.21 18.94 15.49
N ASP A 137 21.51 18.73 15.32
CA ASP A 137 22.07 17.50 14.75
C ASP A 137 21.67 16.24 15.52
N ASP A 138 21.57 16.31 16.84
CA ASP A 138 21.14 15.22 17.72
C ASP A 138 19.70 14.77 17.43
N MET A 139 18.82 15.71 17.08
CA MET A 139 17.43 15.44 16.67
C MET A 139 17.35 14.79 15.29
N VAL A 140 18.18 15.27 14.35
CA VAL A 140 18.28 14.69 13.00
C VAL A 140 18.78 13.25 13.11
N ASP A 141 19.80 13.01 13.92
CA ASP A 141 20.36 11.67 14.15
C ASP A 141 19.34 10.75 14.81
N PHE A 142 18.61 11.25 15.79
CA PHE A 142 17.54 10.50 16.43
C PHE A 142 16.44 10.09 15.42
N LEU A 143 15.92 11.02 14.61
CA LEU A 143 14.92 10.73 13.58
C LEU A 143 15.42 9.70 12.55
N ALA A 144 16.66 9.86 12.07
CA ALA A 144 17.27 8.94 11.12
C ALA A 144 17.52 7.55 11.72
N GLY A 145 17.74 7.46 13.03
CA GLY A 145 17.95 6.21 13.75
C GLY A 145 16.67 5.45 14.06
N GLU A 146 15.59 6.16 14.40
CA GLU A 146 14.32 5.54 14.80
C GLU A 146 13.44 5.16 13.59
N VAL A 147 13.33 6.04 12.58
CA VAL A 147 12.43 5.81 11.43
C VAL A 147 13.21 5.13 10.30
N LYS A 148 13.18 3.80 10.26
CA LYS A 148 13.96 2.97 9.31
C LYS A 148 13.11 2.37 8.19
N SER A 149 11.78 2.38 8.32
CA SER A 149 10.86 1.65 7.45
C SER A 149 10.86 2.16 6.01
N ASN A 150 10.56 3.43 5.80
CA ASN A 150 10.50 4.04 4.47
C ASN A 150 10.54 5.58 4.55
N VAL A 151 10.85 6.22 3.42
CA VAL A 151 10.95 7.68 3.31
C VAL A 151 9.61 8.39 3.54
N ARG A 152 8.49 7.78 3.12
CA ARG A 152 7.16 8.38 3.32
C ARG A 152 6.83 8.50 4.80
N GLU A 153 7.13 7.49 5.58
CA GLU A 153 6.96 7.50 7.02
C GLU A 153 7.88 8.54 7.68
N LEU A 154 9.14 8.58 7.28
CA LEU A 154 10.10 9.57 7.75
C LEU A 154 9.58 11.00 7.55
N ILE A 155 9.11 11.33 6.35
CA ILE A 155 8.51 12.63 6.03
C ILE A 155 7.21 12.85 6.83
N GLY A 156 6.39 11.82 6.99
CA GLY A 156 5.17 11.87 7.79
C GLY A 156 5.45 12.23 9.26
N VAL A 157 6.47 11.62 9.86
CA VAL A 157 6.93 11.94 11.23
C VAL A 157 7.41 13.40 11.31
N ILE A 158 8.25 13.84 10.38
CA ILE A 158 8.74 15.23 10.34
C ILE A 158 7.55 16.21 10.28
N ASN A 159 6.62 16.00 9.36
CA ASN A 159 5.46 16.86 9.20
C ASN A 159 4.59 16.89 10.48
N SER A 160 4.41 15.75 11.14
CA SER A 160 3.64 15.64 12.39
C SER A 160 4.31 16.39 13.53
N VAL A 161 5.62 16.29 13.66
CA VAL A 161 6.42 17.02 14.68
C VAL A 161 6.31 18.53 14.47
N ILE A 162 6.47 18.97 13.22
CA ILE A 162 6.33 20.38 12.85
C ILE A 162 4.94 20.91 13.18
N ALA A 163 3.90 20.20 12.76
CA ALA A 163 2.51 20.58 13.02
C ALA A 163 2.21 20.65 14.52
N HIS A 164 2.70 19.67 15.30
CA HIS A 164 2.50 19.66 16.76
C HIS A 164 3.20 20.84 17.43
N SER A 165 4.44 21.15 17.05
CA SER A 165 5.18 22.32 17.55
C SER A 165 4.44 23.64 17.26
N MET A 166 3.90 23.80 16.05
CA MET A 166 3.13 24.98 15.65
C MET A 166 1.83 25.13 16.45
N ILE A 167 1.10 24.03 16.67
CA ILE A 167 -0.18 24.03 17.40
C ILE A 167 0.03 24.31 18.89
N SER A 168 1.00 23.64 19.51
CA SER A 168 1.28 23.76 20.94
C SER A 168 2.11 24.99 21.29
N LYS A 169 2.60 25.75 20.30
CA LYS A 169 3.54 26.86 20.46
C LYS A 169 4.75 26.48 21.32
N SER A 170 5.17 25.23 21.24
CA SER A 170 6.32 24.67 21.95
C SER A 170 7.51 24.55 21.01
N ASP A 171 8.70 24.75 21.55
CA ASP A 171 9.94 24.54 20.78
C ASP A 171 10.08 23.07 20.37
N LEU A 172 10.71 22.87 19.21
CA LEU A 172 11.08 21.53 18.76
C LEU A 172 12.09 20.93 19.74
N SER A 173 11.71 19.85 20.41
CA SER A 173 12.53 19.16 21.41
C SER A 173 12.63 17.66 21.14
N LEU A 174 13.66 17.01 21.67
CA LEU A 174 13.82 15.55 21.60
C LEU A 174 12.65 14.80 22.24
N ASP A 175 12.06 15.35 23.31
CA ASP A 175 10.92 14.71 23.97
C ASP A 175 9.67 14.75 23.11
N LEU A 176 9.42 15.88 22.41
CA LEU A 176 8.34 15.99 21.43
C LEU A 176 8.54 15.00 20.27
N LEU A 177 9.77 14.83 19.79
CA LEU A 177 10.09 13.83 18.77
C LEU A 177 9.76 12.42 19.23
N LYS A 178 10.22 12.03 20.43
CA LYS A 178 9.95 10.71 21.03
C LYS A 178 8.46 10.47 21.20
N GLU A 179 7.73 11.43 21.72
CA GLU A 179 6.28 11.32 21.91
C GLU A 179 5.55 11.13 20.58
N THR A 180 5.91 11.94 19.56
CA THR A 180 5.30 11.87 18.24
C THR A 180 5.58 10.53 17.56
N ILE A 181 6.83 10.05 17.59
CA ILE A 181 7.21 8.74 17.04
C ILE A 181 6.46 7.63 17.75
N ASN A 182 6.38 7.66 19.07
CA ASN A 182 5.65 6.65 19.85
C ASN A 182 4.16 6.64 19.51
N LYS A 183 3.52 7.81 19.33
CA LYS A 183 2.12 7.90 18.88
C LYS A 183 1.92 7.32 17.48
N ILE A 184 2.83 7.62 16.55
CA ILE A 184 2.76 7.09 15.19
C ILE A 184 3.01 5.58 15.19
N ALA A 185 3.99 5.09 15.94
CA ALA A 185 4.28 3.67 16.10
C ALA A 185 3.12 2.91 16.77
N ALA A 186 2.47 3.51 17.77
CA ALA A 186 1.27 2.95 18.39
C ALA A 186 0.09 2.88 17.41
N ASN A 187 -0.09 3.92 16.58
CA ASN A 187 -1.11 3.93 15.53
C ASN A 187 -0.80 2.94 14.40
N GLN A 188 0.48 2.71 14.09
CA GLN A 188 0.88 1.69 13.09
C GLN A 188 0.71 0.26 13.60
N LYS A 189 0.90 0.01 14.91
CA LYS A 189 0.56 -1.28 15.53
C LYS A 189 -0.94 -1.57 15.46
N LYS A 190 -1.78 -0.55 15.29
CA LYS A 190 -3.24 -0.67 15.06
C LYS A 190 -3.63 -0.77 13.58
N THR A 191 -2.71 -1.11 12.65
CA THR A 191 -3.17 -1.55 11.33
C THR A 191 -3.98 -2.82 11.50
N ILE A 192 -5.28 -2.71 11.28
CA ILE A 192 -6.20 -3.85 11.37
C ILE A 192 -5.78 -4.85 10.30
N ASN A 193 -5.06 -5.89 10.74
CA ASN A 193 -4.63 -7.02 9.93
C ASN A 193 -5.11 -8.34 10.53
N ILE A 194 -4.99 -9.44 9.81
CA ILE A 194 -5.48 -10.74 10.28
C ILE A 194 -4.83 -11.15 11.62
N PRO A 195 -3.50 -11.05 11.83
CA PRO A 195 -2.88 -11.34 13.11
C PRO A 195 -3.42 -10.51 14.27
N TYR A 196 -3.63 -9.20 14.08
CA TYR A 196 -4.20 -8.32 15.10
C TYR A 196 -5.65 -8.73 15.46
N ILE A 197 -6.49 -9.04 14.47
CA ILE A 197 -7.85 -9.53 14.71
C ILE A 197 -7.84 -10.85 15.50
N GLN A 198 -6.91 -11.76 15.18
CA GLN A 198 -6.73 -13.00 15.93
C GLN A 198 -6.40 -12.72 17.39
N GLU A 199 -5.49 -11.78 17.65
CA GLU A 199 -5.08 -11.39 19.00
C GLU A 199 -6.25 -10.83 19.80
N VAL A 200 -7.01 -9.86 19.25
CA VAL A 200 -8.20 -9.27 19.89
C VAL A 200 -9.26 -10.32 20.19
N VAL A 201 -9.52 -11.23 19.25
CA VAL A 201 -10.50 -12.31 19.47
C VAL A 201 -10.02 -13.30 20.52
N CYS A 202 -8.74 -13.66 20.50
CA CYS A 202 -8.15 -14.54 21.50
C CYS A 202 -8.23 -13.93 22.90
N GLU A 203 -7.89 -12.66 23.06
CA GLU A 203 -8.00 -11.94 24.32
C GLU A 203 -9.44 -11.88 24.81
N TYR A 204 -10.39 -11.56 23.93
CA TYR A 204 -11.80 -11.45 24.28
C TYR A 204 -12.39 -12.77 24.82
N PHE A 205 -12.02 -13.92 24.23
CA PHE A 205 -12.51 -15.24 24.63
C PHE A 205 -11.59 -15.97 25.62
N GLY A 206 -10.43 -15.39 25.98
CA GLY A 206 -9.47 -16.02 26.88
C GLY A 206 -8.86 -17.31 26.31
N ILE A 207 -8.63 -17.39 25.00
CA ILE A 207 -8.07 -18.57 24.32
C ILE A 207 -6.69 -18.25 23.75
N GLN A 208 -5.84 -19.29 23.63
CA GLN A 208 -4.53 -19.16 23.01
C GLN A 208 -4.65 -19.16 21.47
N ARG A 209 -3.73 -18.47 20.79
CA ARG A 209 -3.70 -18.37 19.32
C ARG A 209 -3.59 -19.74 18.67
N GLU A 210 -2.80 -20.64 19.24
CA GLU A 210 -2.63 -22.03 18.77
C GLU A 210 -3.96 -22.80 18.79
N GLN A 211 -4.81 -22.55 19.79
CA GLN A 211 -6.15 -23.15 19.87
C GLN A 211 -7.06 -22.58 18.80
N LEU A 212 -7.02 -21.26 18.56
CA LEU A 212 -7.79 -20.61 17.49
C LEU A 212 -7.46 -21.22 16.13
N LEU A 213 -6.17 -21.43 15.82
CA LEU A 213 -5.67 -21.98 14.56
C LEU A 213 -5.82 -23.50 14.44
N SER A 214 -6.12 -24.22 15.53
CA SER A 214 -6.23 -25.67 15.57
C SER A 214 -7.35 -26.22 14.68
N LYS A 215 -7.37 -27.54 14.47
CA LYS A 215 -8.43 -28.25 13.73
C LYS A 215 -9.65 -28.62 14.60
N THR A 216 -9.67 -28.25 15.89
CA THR A 216 -10.75 -28.60 16.79
C THR A 216 -12.09 -28.00 16.37
N ARG A 217 -13.18 -28.75 16.59
CA ARG A 217 -14.56 -28.33 16.31
C ARG A 217 -15.34 -28.01 17.58
N LYS A 218 -14.69 -28.00 18.74
CA LYS A 218 -15.36 -27.61 20.01
C LYS A 218 -15.93 -26.20 19.86
N ARG A 219 -17.17 -25.99 20.31
CA ARG A 219 -17.91 -24.73 20.16
C ARG A 219 -17.13 -23.54 20.74
N GLU A 220 -16.45 -23.73 21.86
CA GLU A 220 -15.63 -22.73 22.57
C GLU A 220 -14.47 -22.17 21.72
N ILE A 221 -14.04 -22.91 20.71
CA ILE A 221 -12.96 -22.50 19.78
C ILE A 221 -13.53 -22.24 18.37
N ALA A 222 -14.57 -22.94 17.96
CA ALA A 222 -15.15 -22.81 16.64
C ALA A 222 -15.81 -21.45 16.43
N LEU A 223 -16.57 -20.97 17.42
CA LEU A 223 -17.23 -19.66 17.37
C LEU A 223 -16.22 -18.49 17.34
N PRO A 224 -15.23 -18.40 18.26
CA PRO A 224 -14.16 -17.40 18.13
C PRO A 224 -13.47 -17.42 16.78
N ARG A 225 -13.15 -18.60 16.23
CA ARG A 225 -12.53 -18.73 14.91
C ARG A 225 -13.41 -18.19 13.79
N GLN A 226 -14.72 -18.46 13.81
CA GLN A 226 -15.67 -17.93 12.84
C GLN A 226 -15.76 -16.40 12.93
N LEU A 227 -15.78 -15.86 14.15
CA LEU A 227 -15.76 -14.41 14.40
C LEU A 227 -14.46 -13.77 13.87
N ALA A 228 -13.31 -14.38 14.13
CA ALA A 228 -12.03 -13.89 13.61
C ALA A 228 -12.00 -13.90 12.07
N MET A 229 -12.53 -14.96 11.42
CA MET A 229 -12.67 -15.00 9.95
C MET A 229 -13.61 -13.89 9.43
N TYR A 230 -14.75 -13.69 10.11
CA TYR A 230 -15.71 -12.65 9.76
C TYR A 230 -15.07 -11.24 9.86
N PHE A 231 -14.46 -10.92 10.97
CA PHE A 231 -13.80 -9.62 11.15
C PHE A 231 -12.62 -9.42 10.22
N ALA A 232 -11.83 -10.47 9.96
CA ALA A 232 -10.76 -10.41 8.97
C ALA A 232 -11.31 -10.06 7.58
N LYS A 233 -12.48 -10.58 7.19
CA LYS A 233 -13.11 -10.25 5.91
C LYS A 233 -13.70 -8.85 5.89
N GLU A 234 -14.33 -8.41 6.97
CA GLU A 234 -14.98 -7.09 7.05
C GLU A 234 -13.97 -5.93 7.15
N TYR A 235 -12.83 -6.13 7.84
CA TYR A 235 -11.91 -5.03 8.18
C TYR A 235 -10.54 -5.13 7.52
N THR A 236 -10.30 -6.15 6.69
CA THR A 236 -9.10 -6.25 5.88
C THR A 236 -9.44 -6.43 4.40
N ASN A 237 -8.52 -6.06 3.51
CA ASN A 237 -8.67 -6.30 2.07
C ASN A 237 -8.26 -7.74 1.66
N ALA A 238 -8.18 -8.67 2.62
CA ALA A 238 -7.72 -10.01 2.37
C ALA A 238 -8.77 -10.85 1.61
N THR A 239 -8.28 -11.71 0.72
CA THR A 239 -9.13 -12.71 0.05
C THR A 239 -9.50 -13.83 1.01
N PHE A 240 -10.60 -14.55 0.73
CA PHE A 240 -10.98 -15.73 1.54
C PHE A 240 -9.87 -16.77 1.62
N THR A 241 -9.10 -16.96 0.54
CA THR A 241 -7.94 -17.85 0.50
C THR A 241 -6.87 -17.41 1.49
N LYS A 242 -6.49 -16.11 1.47
CA LYS A 242 -5.49 -15.56 2.40
C LYS A 242 -5.93 -15.66 3.85
N ILE A 243 -7.20 -15.36 4.14
CA ILE A 243 -7.77 -15.51 5.49
C ILE A 243 -7.69 -16.98 5.93
N GLY A 244 -8.01 -17.94 5.04
CA GLY A 244 -7.94 -19.35 5.34
C GLY A 244 -6.52 -19.83 5.68
N GLU A 245 -5.53 -19.41 4.91
CA GLU A 245 -4.12 -19.67 5.16
C GLU A 245 -3.70 -19.18 6.56
N GLU A 246 -4.01 -17.94 6.90
CA GLU A 246 -3.68 -17.33 8.20
C GLU A 246 -4.50 -17.94 9.37
N MET A 247 -5.63 -18.57 9.10
CA MET A 247 -6.48 -19.25 10.10
C MET A 247 -6.16 -20.74 10.27
N GLY A 248 -4.88 -21.12 10.06
CA GLY A 248 -4.41 -22.50 10.25
C GLY A 248 -4.68 -23.40 9.06
N GLY A 249 -4.55 -22.88 7.84
CA GLY A 249 -4.68 -23.63 6.59
C GLY A 249 -6.11 -24.10 6.32
N LYS A 250 -7.10 -23.24 6.53
CA LYS A 250 -8.50 -23.52 6.21
C LYS A 250 -8.80 -23.18 4.75
N ASP A 251 -9.62 -23.97 4.10
CA ASP A 251 -10.05 -23.70 2.75
C ASP A 251 -10.89 -22.41 2.65
N HIS A 252 -10.81 -21.73 1.52
CA HIS A 252 -11.58 -20.53 1.23
C HIS A 252 -13.09 -20.71 1.42
N SER A 253 -13.63 -21.90 1.09
CA SER A 253 -15.03 -22.27 1.30
C SER A 253 -15.41 -22.30 2.80
N THR A 254 -14.51 -22.73 3.67
CA THR A 254 -14.71 -22.71 5.12
C THR A 254 -14.81 -21.29 5.64
N VAL A 255 -13.97 -20.38 5.15
CA VAL A 255 -13.99 -18.96 5.52
C VAL A 255 -15.28 -18.29 5.03
N MET A 256 -15.65 -18.54 3.78
CA MET A 256 -16.88 -18.01 3.19
C MET A 256 -18.11 -18.46 4.00
N TYR A 257 -18.22 -19.76 4.28
CA TYR A 257 -19.32 -20.31 5.10
C TYR A 257 -19.34 -19.70 6.50
N ALA A 258 -18.21 -19.53 7.15
CA ALA A 258 -18.10 -18.89 8.46
C ALA A 258 -18.65 -17.45 8.42
N CYS A 259 -18.27 -16.66 7.41
CA CYS A 259 -18.72 -15.29 7.23
C CYS A 259 -20.24 -15.21 7.01
N GLU A 260 -20.80 -16.09 6.17
CA GLU A 260 -22.24 -16.17 5.92
C GLU A 260 -22.99 -16.58 7.18
N THR A 261 -22.54 -17.62 7.88
CA THR A 261 -23.13 -18.10 9.13
C THR A 261 -23.20 -16.99 10.18
N ILE A 262 -22.08 -16.26 10.42
CA ILE A 262 -22.05 -15.16 11.39
C ILE A 262 -23.01 -14.04 10.96
N ARG A 263 -23.05 -13.70 9.67
CA ARG A 263 -23.94 -12.66 9.14
C ARG A 263 -25.41 -13.01 9.32
N ASP A 264 -25.79 -14.27 9.08
CA ASP A 264 -27.20 -14.69 9.14
C ASP A 264 -27.64 -14.91 10.59
N VAL A 265 -26.86 -15.60 11.39
CA VAL A 265 -27.17 -15.86 12.81
C VAL A 265 -27.21 -14.57 13.61
N SER A 266 -26.35 -13.59 13.29
CA SER A 266 -26.33 -12.28 13.95
C SER A 266 -27.66 -11.50 13.81
N LYS A 267 -28.50 -11.81 12.81
CA LYS A 267 -29.81 -11.17 12.66
C LYS A 267 -30.77 -11.55 13.78
N ILE A 268 -30.64 -12.76 14.34
CA ILE A 268 -31.59 -13.37 15.27
C ILE A 268 -31.00 -13.52 16.68
N ASP A 269 -29.70 -13.87 16.77
CA ASP A 269 -29.04 -14.17 18.04
C ASP A 269 -28.53 -12.89 18.74
N LYS A 270 -29.10 -12.59 19.90
CA LYS A 270 -28.75 -11.40 20.70
C LYS A 270 -27.34 -11.49 21.30
N GLU A 271 -26.93 -12.70 21.69
CA GLU A 271 -25.59 -12.93 22.26
C GLU A 271 -24.51 -12.72 21.22
N LEU A 272 -24.70 -13.25 20.01
CA LEU A 272 -23.79 -13.04 18.90
C LEU A 272 -23.70 -11.55 18.48
N LYS A 273 -24.82 -10.82 18.52
CA LYS A 273 -24.81 -9.35 18.30
C LYS A 273 -23.97 -8.63 19.34
N LYS A 274 -24.02 -9.06 20.59
CA LYS A 274 -23.20 -8.51 21.67
C LYS A 274 -21.72 -8.76 21.39
N TYR A 275 -21.32 -10.00 21.06
CA TYR A 275 -19.93 -10.33 20.71
C TYR A 275 -19.42 -9.49 19.54
N LEU A 276 -20.23 -9.37 18.49
CA LEU A 276 -19.86 -8.56 17.33
C LEU A 276 -19.64 -7.09 17.69
N LYS A 277 -20.45 -6.52 18.55
CA LYS A 277 -20.29 -5.13 18.98
C LYS A 277 -19.04 -4.96 19.84
N GLU A 278 -18.88 -5.77 20.88
CA GLU A 278 -17.78 -5.64 21.84
C GLU A 278 -16.41 -5.92 21.21
N ILE A 279 -16.32 -6.93 20.33
CA ILE A 279 -15.07 -7.22 19.61
C ILE A 279 -14.77 -6.12 18.60
N LYS A 280 -15.79 -5.60 17.91
CA LYS A 280 -15.63 -4.46 17.02
C LYS A 280 -15.05 -3.25 17.76
N ASP A 281 -15.64 -2.89 18.89
CA ASP A 281 -15.19 -1.76 19.70
C ASP A 281 -13.72 -1.96 20.10
N LYS A 282 -13.33 -3.17 20.55
CA LYS A 282 -11.93 -3.51 20.87
C LYS A 282 -10.96 -3.49 19.66
N ILE A 283 -11.44 -3.80 18.46
CA ILE A 283 -10.60 -3.73 17.25
C ILE A 283 -10.26 -2.27 16.90
N PHE A 284 -11.13 -1.33 17.24
CA PHE A 284 -10.99 0.09 16.91
C PHE A 284 -10.54 0.97 18.08
N GLU A 285 -10.41 0.42 19.29
CA GLU A 285 -9.73 1.05 20.44
C GLU A 285 -8.20 1.04 20.24
#